data_979661364916fca8b18de1b3c14216f8
#
_entry.id   979661364916fca8b18de1b3c14216f8
#
_cell.length_a   1.000
_cell.length_b   1.000
_cell.length_c   1.000
_cell.angle_alpha   90.00
_cell.angle_beta   90.00
_cell.angle_gamma   90.00
#
_symmetry.space_group_name_H-M   'P 1'
#
loop_
_entity.id
_entity.type
_entity.pdbx_description
1 polymer ?
#
loop_
_entity_poly.entity_id
_entity_poly.type
_entity_poly.pdbx_seq_one_letter_code
_entity_poly.pdbx_strand_id
1 'polypeptide(L)'
;MLLDDKMKVSVAVPVFEYYGRGVEVLDDMLRTISIQTLKEVEVVISDHSINNDIENYCQKNEYGLNIRYIRNVDGRGNPAINTNNAIDNCTGEIIKVFQQDDFLYDTEALEKMYTIMTESNAKWYACGCIHTRDDGHSFFNEMYPNWHDRMILDPGFNFIGGVSVLSIKKEVKTRFDPNVRMCLDVDFYYDAKVKYGMPILHHDVLIANRVRDSDTLMSEVSEEETLEEFKYCHQKHGIVK
;
A
#
# COMPACT_ATOMS: atom_id res chain seq x y z
N MET A 1 35.68 -3.21 6.68
CA MET A 1 34.56 -2.60 7.41
C MET A 1 33.34 -3.01 6.62
N LEU A 2 32.67 -4.08 7.05
CA LEU A 2 31.41 -4.52 6.43
C LEU A 2 30.42 -3.38 6.69
N LEU A 3 30.02 -2.67 5.66
CA LEU A 3 28.85 -1.81 5.71
C LEU A 3 27.68 -2.70 6.12
N ASP A 4 26.99 -2.31 7.15
CA ASP A 4 25.78 -2.98 7.63
C ASP A 4 24.78 -2.88 6.48
N ASP A 5 24.57 -3.96 5.72
CA ASP A 5 23.64 -4.04 4.57
C ASP A 5 22.17 -4.01 5.03
N LYS A 6 21.90 -3.19 6.05
CA LYS A 6 20.58 -3.05 6.64
C LYS A 6 19.66 -2.30 5.69
N MET A 7 18.57 -2.94 5.28
CA MET A 7 17.54 -2.30 4.46
C MET A 7 16.89 -1.14 5.22
N LYS A 8 16.88 0.03 4.61
CA LYS A 8 16.20 1.22 5.14
C LYS A 8 14.70 1.12 4.91
N VAL A 9 14.32 0.75 3.69
CA VAL A 9 12.92 0.66 3.28
C VAL A 9 12.64 -0.72 2.70
N SER A 10 11.52 -1.32 3.14
CA SER A 10 10.88 -2.44 2.44
C SER A 10 9.63 -1.93 1.75
N VAL A 11 9.48 -2.22 0.46
CA VAL A 11 8.25 -2.00 -0.28
C VAL A 11 7.44 -3.30 -0.23
N ALA A 12 6.32 -3.31 0.51
CA ALA A 12 5.43 -4.46 0.67
C ALA A 12 4.35 -4.43 -0.41
N VAL A 13 4.37 -5.40 -1.32
CA VAL A 13 3.52 -5.44 -2.52
C VAL A 13 2.69 -6.72 -2.55
N PRO A 14 1.39 -6.67 -2.24
CA PRO A 14 0.47 -7.76 -2.55
C PRO A 14 0.20 -7.78 -4.06
N VAL A 15 0.36 -8.94 -4.69
CA VAL A 15 0.11 -9.10 -6.12
C VAL A 15 -0.81 -10.27 -6.41
N PHE A 16 -1.46 -10.22 -7.55
CA PHE A 16 -2.16 -11.35 -8.17
C PHE A 16 -2.21 -11.14 -9.68
N GLU A 17 -2.49 -12.22 -10.42
CA GLU A 17 -2.76 -12.11 -11.85
C GLU A 17 -3.99 -11.22 -12.06
N TYR A 18 -3.80 -10.08 -12.68
CA TYR A 18 -4.78 -9.01 -12.79
C TYR A 18 -5.37 -8.98 -14.20
N TYR A 19 -6.33 -9.86 -14.47
CA TYR A 19 -7.02 -9.95 -15.78
C TYR A 19 -6.07 -9.96 -16.99
N GLY A 20 -4.97 -10.72 -16.88
CA GLY A 20 -3.93 -10.79 -17.91
C GLY A 20 -2.93 -9.63 -17.90
N ARG A 21 -3.03 -8.68 -16.96
CA ARG A 21 -2.17 -7.49 -16.86
C ARG A 21 -1.29 -7.46 -15.61
N GLY A 22 -1.28 -8.54 -14.81
CA GLY A 22 -0.56 -8.58 -13.53
C GLY A 22 0.92 -8.25 -13.66
N VAL A 23 1.60 -8.79 -14.68
CA VAL A 23 3.00 -8.51 -14.96
C VAL A 23 3.20 -7.06 -15.44
N GLU A 24 2.33 -6.56 -16.33
CA GLU A 24 2.44 -5.20 -16.89
C GLU A 24 2.40 -4.12 -15.81
N VAL A 25 1.40 -4.18 -14.92
CA VAL A 25 1.27 -3.15 -13.87
C VAL A 25 2.38 -3.28 -12.82
N LEU A 26 2.85 -4.50 -12.54
CA LEU A 26 3.98 -4.73 -11.65
C LEU A 26 5.28 -4.21 -12.26
N ASP A 27 5.49 -4.36 -13.58
CA ASP A 27 6.64 -3.82 -14.31
C ASP A 27 6.75 -2.30 -14.13
N ASP A 28 5.68 -1.59 -14.36
CA ASP A 28 5.63 -0.13 -14.18
C ASP A 28 6.00 0.29 -12.76
N MET A 29 5.46 -0.41 -11.75
CA MET A 29 5.82 -0.15 -10.36
C MET A 29 7.32 -0.38 -10.12
N LEU A 30 7.85 -1.56 -10.49
CA LEU A 30 9.25 -1.90 -10.26
C LEU A 30 10.21 -0.96 -11.00
N ARG A 31 9.85 -0.51 -12.19
CA ARG A 31 10.58 0.51 -12.94
C ARG A 31 10.69 1.81 -12.14
N THR A 32 9.60 2.29 -11.52
CA THR A 32 9.64 3.53 -10.73
C THR A 32 10.42 3.36 -9.42
N ILE A 33 10.45 2.16 -8.84
CA ILE A 33 11.28 1.85 -7.67
C ILE A 33 12.77 1.83 -8.06
N SER A 34 13.13 1.29 -9.22
CA SER A 34 14.52 1.16 -9.67
C SER A 34 15.25 2.50 -9.83
N ILE A 35 14.50 3.55 -10.19
CA ILE A 35 15.04 4.89 -10.41
C ILE A 35 15.02 5.78 -9.15
N GLN A 36 14.58 5.27 -8.00
CA GLN A 36 14.61 6.03 -6.75
C GLN A 36 16.03 6.39 -6.33
N THR A 37 16.19 7.55 -5.69
CA THR A 37 17.48 8.01 -5.14
C THR A 37 17.95 7.13 -3.99
N LEU A 38 17.05 6.72 -3.09
CA LEU A 38 17.35 5.77 -2.02
C LEU A 38 17.61 4.38 -2.59
N LYS A 39 18.78 3.77 -2.28
CA LYS A 39 19.19 2.46 -2.83
C LYS A 39 19.06 1.30 -1.84
N GLU A 40 19.05 1.55 -0.54
CA GLU A 40 18.89 0.52 0.50
C GLU A 40 17.41 0.10 0.62
N VAL A 41 16.87 -0.41 -0.49
CA VAL A 41 15.47 -0.80 -0.66
C VAL A 41 15.36 -2.27 -1.01
N GLU A 42 14.47 -2.99 -0.34
CA GLU A 42 13.99 -4.30 -0.78
C GLU A 42 12.53 -4.20 -1.24
N VAL A 43 12.15 -5.06 -2.16
CA VAL A 43 10.76 -5.23 -2.61
C VAL A 43 10.28 -6.61 -2.18
N VAL A 44 9.27 -6.66 -1.32
CA VAL A 44 8.69 -7.92 -0.83
C VAL A 44 7.35 -8.15 -1.53
N ILE A 45 7.34 -9.11 -2.43
CA ILE A 45 6.18 -9.45 -3.27
C ILE A 45 5.49 -10.66 -2.67
N SER A 46 4.22 -10.50 -2.27
CA SER A 46 3.34 -11.58 -1.82
C SER A 46 2.32 -11.87 -2.92
N ASP A 47 2.38 -13.06 -3.53
CA ASP A 47 1.64 -13.40 -4.74
C ASP A 47 0.51 -14.40 -4.50
N HIS A 48 -0.72 -13.97 -4.74
CA HIS A 48 -1.94 -14.78 -4.71
C HIS A 48 -2.30 -15.42 -6.07
N SER A 49 -1.50 -15.23 -7.12
CA SER A 49 -1.78 -15.79 -8.45
C SER A 49 -1.85 -17.33 -8.44
N ILE A 50 -2.55 -17.88 -9.41
CA ILE A 50 -2.60 -19.33 -9.64
C ILE A 50 -1.49 -19.75 -10.61
N ASN A 51 -1.24 -18.95 -11.65
CA ASN A 51 -0.17 -19.17 -12.62
C ASN A 51 1.19 -18.70 -12.12
N ASN A 52 2.24 -18.88 -12.94
CA ASN A 52 3.61 -18.52 -12.58
C ASN A 52 4.13 -17.27 -13.31
N ASP A 53 3.25 -16.48 -13.94
CA ASP A 53 3.70 -15.37 -14.78
C ASP A 53 4.42 -14.29 -13.96
N ILE A 54 3.86 -13.91 -12.81
CA ILE A 54 4.48 -12.95 -11.89
C ILE A 54 5.78 -13.52 -11.28
N GLU A 55 5.77 -14.80 -10.88
CA GLU A 55 6.98 -15.46 -10.36
C GLU A 55 8.10 -15.45 -11.38
N ASN A 56 7.81 -15.89 -12.62
CA ASN A 56 8.79 -15.91 -13.71
C ASN A 56 9.31 -14.50 -14.04
N TYR A 57 8.44 -13.49 -13.95
CA TYR A 57 8.83 -12.11 -14.14
C TYR A 57 9.78 -11.62 -13.03
N CYS A 58 9.45 -11.88 -11.76
CA CYS A 58 10.31 -11.52 -10.63
C CYS A 58 11.69 -12.20 -10.68
N GLN A 59 11.74 -13.46 -11.14
CA GLN A 59 13.00 -14.20 -11.31
C GLN A 59 13.93 -13.58 -12.36
N LYS A 60 13.40 -12.98 -13.42
CA LYS A 60 14.20 -12.27 -14.42
C LYS A 60 14.88 -11.02 -13.84
N ASN A 61 14.18 -10.33 -12.94
CA ASN A 61 14.66 -9.16 -12.22
C ASN A 61 15.36 -8.13 -13.11
N GLU A 62 14.71 -7.70 -14.15
CA GLU A 62 15.29 -6.84 -15.22
C GLU A 62 15.88 -5.52 -14.68
N TYR A 63 15.38 -5.04 -13.54
CA TYR A 63 15.83 -3.80 -12.91
C TYR A 63 16.95 -3.98 -11.86
N GLY A 64 17.38 -5.22 -11.58
CA GLY A 64 18.43 -5.49 -10.58
C GLY A 64 18.04 -5.08 -9.15
N LEU A 65 16.75 -5.10 -8.83
CA LEU A 65 16.23 -4.78 -7.50
C LEU A 65 16.46 -5.93 -6.52
N ASN A 66 16.53 -5.61 -5.23
CA ASN A 66 16.50 -6.63 -4.18
C ASN A 66 15.07 -7.14 -3.99
N ILE A 67 14.65 -8.13 -4.79
CA ILE A 67 13.30 -8.69 -4.77
C ILE A 67 13.26 -9.97 -3.92
N ARG A 68 12.34 -9.98 -2.94
CA ARG A 68 11.92 -11.18 -2.23
C ARG A 68 10.52 -11.57 -2.71
N TYR A 69 10.43 -12.64 -3.46
CA TYR A 69 9.16 -13.20 -3.93
C TYR A 69 8.66 -14.31 -3.01
N ILE A 70 7.35 -14.29 -2.71
CA ILE A 70 6.66 -15.26 -1.86
C ILE A 70 5.36 -15.68 -2.53
N ARG A 71 5.24 -16.95 -2.89
CA ARG A 71 3.96 -17.53 -3.29
C ARG A 71 3.08 -17.70 -2.05
N ASN A 72 2.07 -16.85 -1.91
CA ASN A 72 1.12 -16.93 -0.83
C ASN A 72 -0.13 -17.70 -1.26
N VAL A 73 -0.42 -18.82 -0.61
CA VAL A 73 -1.60 -19.65 -0.91
C VAL A 73 -2.72 -19.47 0.11
N ASP A 74 -2.39 -18.86 1.27
CA ASP A 74 -3.32 -18.69 2.37
C ASP A 74 -4.29 -17.54 2.08
N GLY A 75 -5.59 -17.82 2.26
CA GLY A 75 -6.63 -16.81 2.06
C GLY A 75 -6.65 -16.19 0.66
N ARG A 76 -6.32 -16.99 -0.37
CA ARG A 76 -6.25 -16.53 -1.77
C ARG A 76 -7.50 -15.73 -2.16
N GLY A 77 -7.29 -14.57 -2.77
CA GLY A 77 -8.35 -13.63 -3.15
C GLY A 77 -8.69 -12.61 -2.04
N ASN A 78 -8.12 -12.74 -0.83
CA ASN A 78 -8.30 -11.76 0.23
C ASN A 78 -7.14 -10.75 0.23
N PRO A 79 -7.39 -9.45 -0.09
CA PRO A 79 -6.33 -8.46 -0.20
C PRO A 79 -5.65 -8.16 1.14
N ALA A 80 -6.40 -8.21 2.26
CA ALA A 80 -5.83 -7.99 3.59
C ALA A 80 -4.81 -9.06 3.95
N ILE A 81 -5.13 -10.35 3.73
CA ILE A 81 -4.23 -11.47 4.01
C ILE A 81 -2.96 -11.35 3.16
N ASN A 82 -3.11 -11.03 1.88
CA ASN A 82 -1.97 -10.89 0.98
C ASN A 82 -1.05 -9.70 1.36
N THR A 83 -1.66 -8.56 1.67
CA THR A 83 -0.91 -7.37 2.12
C THR A 83 -0.19 -7.62 3.44
N ASN A 84 -0.87 -8.27 4.40
CA ASN A 84 -0.26 -8.62 5.69
C ASN A 84 0.92 -9.57 5.51
N ASN A 85 0.80 -10.57 4.62
CA ASN A 85 1.91 -11.47 4.32
C ASN A 85 3.12 -10.72 3.76
N ALA A 86 2.92 -9.77 2.84
CA ALA A 86 4.01 -8.91 2.36
C ALA A 86 4.65 -8.11 3.50
N ILE A 87 3.85 -7.44 4.35
CA ILE A 87 4.33 -6.65 5.48
C ILE A 87 5.13 -7.50 6.48
N ASP A 88 4.65 -8.70 6.81
CA ASP A 88 5.27 -9.58 7.81
C ASP A 88 6.63 -10.12 7.36
N ASN A 89 6.89 -10.16 6.06
CA ASN A 89 8.16 -10.58 5.47
C ASN A 89 9.14 -9.43 5.22
N CYS A 90 8.79 -8.19 5.53
CA CYS A 90 9.66 -7.03 5.39
C CYS A 90 10.76 -6.99 6.45
N THR A 91 11.98 -6.58 6.05
CA THR A 91 13.14 -6.47 6.95
C THR A 91 13.58 -5.03 7.20
N GLY A 92 13.20 -4.08 6.36
CA GLY A 92 13.54 -2.66 6.45
C GLY A 92 13.03 -1.96 7.72
N GLU A 93 13.61 -0.83 8.03
CA GLU A 93 13.21 0.01 9.18
C GLU A 93 11.82 0.63 8.98
N ILE A 94 11.55 1.02 7.74
CA ILE A 94 10.28 1.57 7.29
C ILE A 94 9.68 0.61 6.26
N ILE A 95 8.40 0.34 6.38
CA ILE A 95 7.64 -0.47 5.43
C ILE A 95 6.71 0.46 4.65
N LYS A 96 6.96 0.60 3.36
CA LYS A 96 6.07 1.24 2.40
C LYS A 96 5.06 0.21 1.91
N VAL A 97 3.79 0.39 2.21
CA VAL A 97 2.74 -0.48 1.66
C VAL A 97 2.35 0.04 0.28
N PHE A 98 2.19 -0.87 -0.69
CA PHE A 98 2.00 -0.45 -2.07
C PHE A 98 1.09 -1.42 -2.81
N GLN A 99 0.04 -0.91 -3.45
CA GLN A 99 -0.82 -1.74 -4.30
C GLN A 99 -0.14 -2.00 -5.65
N GLN A 100 -0.38 -3.18 -6.23
CA GLN A 100 0.31 -3.66 -7.43
C GLN A 100 0.19 -2.72 -8.64
N ASP A 101 -0.92 -2.02 -8.77
CA ASP A 101 -1.24 -1.18 -9.90
C ASP A 101 -0.87 0.29 -9.74
N ASP A 102 -0.36 0.70 -8.58
CA ASP A 102 0.13 2.05 -8.33
C ASP A 102 1.63 2.16 -8.60
N PHE A 103 2.16 3.37 -8.70
CA PHE A 103 3.59 3.60 -8.90
C PHE A 103 4.08 4.90 -8.23
N LEU A 104 5.41 4.99 -8.02
CA LEU A 104 6.02 6.18 -7.44
C LEU A 104 6.03 7.31 -8.47
N TYR A 105 5.49 8.47 -8.08
CA TYR A 105 5.40 9.66 -8.92
C TYR A 105 6.69 10.49 -8.89
N ASP A 106 7.34 10.55 -7.72
CA ASP A 106 8.57 11.30 -7.51
C ASP A 106 9.77 10.35 -7.35
N THR A 107 10.90 10.65 -7.99
CA THR A 107 12.13 9.85 -7.91
C THR A 107 12.82 9.92 -6.55
N GLU A 108 12.47 10.88 -5.71
CA GLU A 108 12.96 11.03 -4.32
C GLU A 108 11.93 10.55 -3.29
N ALA A 109 10.82 9.94 -3.72
CA ALA A 109 9.69 9.60 -2.85
C ALA A 109 10.10 8.75 -1.64
N LEU A 110 10.88 7.69 -1.85
CA LEU A 110 11.32 6.80 -0.77
C LEU A 110 12.33 7.48 0.16
N GLU A 111 13.21 8.33 -0.34
CA GLU A 111 14.18 9.07 0.45
C GLU A 111 13.51 10.14 1.33
N LYS A 112 12.57 10.91 0.77
CA LYS A 112 11.75 11.90 1.50
C LYS A 112 10.98 11.22 2.64
N MET A 113 10.27 10.16 2.32
CA MET A 113 9.51 9.38 3.29
C MET A 113 10.42 8.82 4.41
N TYR A 114 11.55 8.20 4.06
CA TYR A 114 12.49 7.63 5.02
C TYR A 114 13.04 8.70 5.97
N THR A 115 13.52 9.82 5.42
CA THR A 115 14.06 10.93 6.20
C THR A 115 13.03 11.49 7.18
N ILE A 116 11.83 11.81 6.70
CA ILE A 116 10.76 12.38 7.55
C ILE A 116 10.37 11.41 8.66
N MET A 117 10.23 10.12 8.35
CA MET A 117 9.83 9.13 9.34
C MET A 117 10.91 8.83 10.37
N THR A 118 12.19 8.86 10.00
CA THR A 118 13.30 8.62 10.95
C THR A 118 13.55 9.80 11.87
N GLU A 119 13.34 11.02 11.40
CA GLU A 119 13.45 12.25 12.20
C GLU A 119 12.25 12.46 13.14
N SER A 120 11.19 11.71 12.97
CA SER A 120 9.95 11.81 13.76
C SER A 120 9.77 10.64 14.72
N ASN A 121 9.03 10.88 15.82
CA ASN A 121 8.55 9.84 16.72
C ASN A 121 7.25 9.15 16.22
N ALA A 122 6.58 9.67 15.19
CA ALA A 122 5.38 9.07 14.63
C ALA A 122 5.66 7.65 14.11
N LYS A 123 4.68 6.77 14.25
CA LYS A 123 4.82 5.35 13.91
C LYS A 123 4.32 5.02 12.51
N TRP A 124 3.54 5.91 11.94
CA TRP A 124 2.99 5.77 10.60
C TRP A 124 2.87 7.12 9.90
N TYR A 125 2.74 7.07 8.59
CA TYR A 125 2.88 8.19 7.68
C TYR A 125 1.96 7.99 6.49
N ALA A 126 1.41 9.07 5.95
CA ALA A 126 0.74 9.11 4.67
C ALA A 126 1.20 10.33 3.86
N CYS A 127 1.37 10.13 2.54
CA CYS A 127 1.74 11.20 1.60
C CYS A 127 0.59 11.56 0.67
N GLY A 128 0.76 12.66 -0.08
CA GLY A 128 -0.12 13.03 -1.17
C GLY A 128 -0.03 12.04 -2.34
N CYS A 129 -1.11 11.96 -3.10
CA CYS A 129 -1.18 11.18 -4.34
C CYS A 129 -1.85 11.97 -5.46
N ILE A 130 -1.60 11.52 -6.69
CA ILE A 130 -2.24 11.99 -7.91
C ILE A 130 -2.83 10.81 -8.65
N HIS A 131 -3.80 11.02 -9.52
CA HIS A 131 -4.50 9.95 -10.22
C HIS A 131 -4.17 9.95 -11.72
N THR A 132 -4.19 8.76 -12.33
CA THR A 132 -4.07 8.57 -13.78
C THR A 132 -5.06 7.54 -14.28
N ARG A 133 -5.55 7.70 -15.53
CA ARG A 133 -6.39 6.72 -16.24
C ARG A 133 -5.70 6.09 -17.44
N ASP A 134 -4.56 6.61 -17.83
CA ASP A 134 -3.81 6.27 -19.04
C ASP A 134 -2.36 5.86 -18.74
N ASP A 135 -2.19 5.10 -17.67
CA ASP A 135 -0.91 4.51 -17.24
C ASP A 135 0.21 5.54 -17.04
N GLY A 136 -0.16 6.78 -16.64
CA GLY A 136 0.79 7.85 -16.34
C GLY A 136 1.12 8.78 -17.50
N HIS A 137 0.39 8.71 -18.62
CA HIS A 137 0.53 9.69 -19.71
C HIS A 137 -0.10 11.03 -19.36
N SER A 138 -1.17 11.03 -18.55
CA SER A 138 -1.76 12.23 -17.95
C SER A 138 -2.17 12.02 -16.50
N PHE A 139 -2.20 13.12 -15.76
CA PHE A 139 -2.54 13.09 -14.33
C PHE A 139 -3.65 14.08 -14.02
N PHE A 140 -4.46 13.73 -13.01
CA PHE A 140 -5.55 14.56 -12.54
C PHE A 140 -5.79 14.36 -11.04
N ASN A 141 -6.51 15.28 -10.41
CA ASN A 141 -7.00 15.20 -9.04
C ASN A 141 -5.90 14.85 -8.01
N GLU A 142 -5.04 15.82 -7.72
CA GLU A 142 -4.13 15.73 -6.58
C GLU A 142 -4.92 15.62 -5.28
N MET A 143 -4.51 14.72 -4.42
CA MET A 143 -5.11 14.46 -3.12
C MET A 143 -4.05 14.56 -2.04
N TYR A 144 -4.33 15.40 -1.04
CA TYR A 144 -3.43 15.64 0.08
C TYR A 144 -4.00 15.02 1.34
N PRO A 145 -3.24 14.20 2.08
CA PRO A 145 -3.76 13.48 3.22
C PRO A 145 -4.20 14.45 4.32
N ASN A 146 -5.38 14.20 4.87
CA ASN A 146 -5.90 14.93 6.01
C ASN A 146 -6.64 13.97 6.94
N TRP A 147 -6.51 14.18 8.26
CA TRP A 147 -7.25 13.39 9.24
C TRP A 147 -8.64 13.98 9.48
N HIS A 148 -9.63 13.11 9.43
CA HIS A 148 -11.00 13.47 9.81
C HIS A 148 -11.65 12.30 10.57
N ASP A 149 -12.16 12.56 11.76
CA ASP A 149 -12.71 11.50 12.63
C ASP A 149 -13.95 10.78 12.02
N ARG A 150 -14.56 11.34 10.99
CA ARG A 150 -15.67 10.71 10.25
C ARG A 150 -15.25 9.64 9.26
N MET A 151 -13.95 9.43 9.02
CA MET A 151 -13.45 8.50 7.99
C MET A 151 -14.02 7.09 8.12
N ILE A 152 -14.21 6.61 9.36
CA ILE A 152 -14.78 5.28 9.63
C ILE A 152 -16.28 5.30 9.92
N LEU A 153 -16.90 6.46 10.04
CA LEU A 153 -18.31 6.61 10.40
C LEU A 153 -19.25 6.59 9.20
N ASP A 154 -18.80 7.12 8.08
CA ASP A 154 -19.62 7.31 6.89
C ASP A 154 -18.91 6.77 5.64
N PRO A 155 -19.59 6.00 4.77
CA PRO A 155 -19.03 5.55 3.49
C PRO A 155 -18.56 6.72 2.61
N GLY A 156 -17.43 6.54 1.92
CA GLY A 156 -16.89 7.53 0.99
C GLY A 156 -16.08 8.67 1.62
N PHE A 157 -15.87 8.68 2.94
CA PHE A 157 -15.06 9.68 3.63
C PHE A 157 -13.64 9.18 3.93
N ASN A 158 -12.85 8.87 2.90
CA ASN A 158 -11.42 8.69 3.07
C ASN A 158 -10.69 9.97 2.66
N PHE A 159 -10.13 10.69 3.63
CA PHE A 159 -9.38 11.93 3.42
C PHE A 159 -7.85 11.73 3.46
N ILE A 160 -7.38 10.50 3.70
CA ILE A 160 -5.94 10.20 3.71
C ILE A 160 -5.48 9.73 2.32
N GLY A 161 -6.27 8.88 1.68
CA GLY A 161 -5.93 8.23 0.41
C GLY A 161 -5.98 6.71 0.50
N GLY A 162 -5.81 6.03 -0.62
CA GLY A 162 -5.75 4.57 -0.69
C GLY A 162 -4.51 4.00 -0.01
N VAL A 163 -4.43 2.67 0.08
CA VAL A 163 -3.36 1.95 0.80
C VAL A 163 -1.96 2.37 0.36
N SER A 164 -1.78 2.73 -0.91
CA SER A 164 -0.45 3.08 -1.45
C SER A 164 0.15 4.38 -0.91
N VAL A 165 -0.62 5.22 -0.20
CA VAL A 165 -0.03 6.40 0.47
C VAL A 165 0.60 6.05 1.82
N LEU A 166 0.31 4.86 2.38
CA LEU A 166 0.70 4.41 3.72
C LEU A 166 2.17 3.99 3.80
N SER A 167 2.82 4.41 4.88
CA SER A 167 4.07 3.83 5.34
C SER A 167 4.05 3.67 6.86
N ILE A 168 4.70 2.62 7.37
CA ILE A 168 4.75 2.29 8.80
C ILE A 168 6.17 1.99 9.25
N LYS A 169 6.50 2.27 10.50
CA LYS A 169 7.72 1.75 11.12
C LYS A 169 7.59 0.24 11.37
N LYS A 170 8.67 -0.49 11.30
CA LYS A 170 8.72 -1.96 11.45
C LYS A 170 8.09 -2.46 12.77
N GLU A 171 8.16 -1.67 13.82
CA GLU A 171 7.56 -2.04 15.12
C GLU A 171 6.03 -1.94 15.16
N VAL A 172 5.38 -1.35 14.14
CA VAL A 172 3.91 -1.28 14.07
C VAL A 172 3.32 -2.66 13.86
N LYS A 173 2.41 -3.07 14.76
CA LYS A 173 1.77 -4.38 14.76
C LYS A 173 0.34 -4.38 14.24
N THR A 174 -0.20 -3.20 13.88
CA THR A 174 -1.48 -3.12 13.16
C THR A 174 -1.36 -3.86 11.84
N ARG A 175 -2.40 -4.61 11.50
CA ARG A 175 -2.55 -5.36 10.26
C ARG A 175 -3.92 -5.09 9.66
N PHE A 176 -4.03 -5.23 8.36
CA PHE A 176 -5.31 -5.15 7.66
C PHE A 176 -6.24 -6.28 8.11
N ASP A 177 -7.50 -5.95 8.35
CA ASP A 177 -8.49 -6.92 8.83
C ASP A 177 -9.00 -7.78 7.67
N PRO A 178 -8.88 -9.12 7.72
CA PRO A 178 -9.36 -10.01 6.66
C PRO A 178 -10.89 -9.99 6.44
N ASN A 179 -11.65 -9.46 7.39
CA ASN A 179 -13.10 -9.31 7.29
C ASN A 179 -13.51 -8.00 6.62
N VAL A 180 -12.55 -7.16 6.26
CA VAL A 180 -12.78 -5.86 5.64
C VAL A 180 -12.16 -5.84 4.25
N ARG A 181 -12.92 -5.36 3.26
CA ARG A 181 -12.51 -5.33 1.87
C ARG A 181 -12.54 -3.91 1.29
N MET A 182 -13.68 -3.23 1.46
CA MET A 182 -13.90 -1.87 0.95
C MET A 182 -13.36 -0.78 1.86
N CYS A 183 -13.48 -0.99 3.18
CA CYS A 183 -13.02 -0.03 4.19
C CYS A 183 -11.61 -0.33 4.68
N LEU A 184 -10.84 -1.12 3.93
CA LEU A 184 -9.56 -1.68 4.31
C LEU A 184 -8.56 -0.64 4.81
N ASP A 185 -8.45 0.46 4.08
CA ASP A 185 -7.55 1.58 4.37
C ASP A 185 -8.02 2.38 5.60
N VAL A 186 -9.27 2.81 5.63
CA VAL A 186 -9.80 3.62 6.75
C VAL A 186 -9.86 2.83 8.06
N ASP A 187 -10.17 1.52 8.01
CA ASP A 187 -10.11 0.63 9.16
C ASP A 187 -8.69 0.55 9.73
N PHE A 188 -7.69 0.34 8.87
CA PHE A 188 -6.29 0.32 9.26
C PHE A 188 -5.84 1.67 9.85
N TYR A 189 -6.18 2.79 9.21
CA TYR A 189 -5.79 4.12 9.66
C TYR A 189 -6.37 4.42 11.04
N TYR A 190 -7.63 4.07 11.26
CA TYR A 190 -8.28 4.27 12.55
C TYR A 190 -7.63 3.41 13.65
N ASP A 191 -7.39 2.12 13.38
CA ASP A 191 -6.71 1.21 14.31
C ASP A 191 -5.27 1.68 14.63
N ALA A 192 -4.53 2.13 13.62
CA ALA A 192 -3.19 2.68 13.79
C ALA A 192 -3.21 3.96 14.65
N LYS A 193 -4.17 4.87 14.42
CA LYS A 193 -4.33 6.09 15.21
C LYS A 193 -4.64 5.78 16.67
N VAL A 194 -5.52 4.83 16.93
CA VAL A 194 -5.88 4.44 18.31
C VAL A 194 -4.68 3.85 19.05
N LYS A 195 -3.89 3.02 18.39
CA LYS A 195 -2.75 2.30 19.02
C LYS A 195 -1.48 3.14 19.10
N TYR A 196 -1.21 4.00 18.11
CA TYR A 196 0.09 4.66 17.94
C TYR A 196 0.01 6.18 17.86
N GLY A 197 -1.18 6.77 17.91
CA GLY A 197 -1.38 8.21 17.76
C GLY A 197 -1.45 8.67 16.30
N MET A 198 -1.41 9.98 16.11
CA MET A 198 -1.56 10.59 14.79
C MET A 198 -0.38 10.27 13.87
N PRO A 199 -0.64 10.12 12.55
CA PRO A 199 0.41 9.98 11.54
C PRO A 199 1.13 11.30 11.28
N ILE A 200 2.22 11.19 10.51
CA ILE A 200 2.67 12.32 9.69
C ILE A 200 1.77 12.37 8.45
N LEU A 201 1.16 13.50 8.21
CA LEU A 201 0.40 13.80 6.99
C LEU A 201 1.28 14.72 6.12
N HIS A 202 1.92 14.13 5.12
CA HIS A 202 2.87 14.82 4.25
C HIS A 202 2.21 15.20 2.93
N HIS A 203 2.25 16.48 2.60
CA HIS A 203 1.46 17.00 1.48
C HIS A 203 2.17 16.92 0.12
N ASP A 204 3.44 16.49 0.05
CA ASP A 204 4.05 16.24 -1.26
C ASP A 204 3.35 15.06 -1.95
N VAL A 205 3.11 15.22 -3.25
CA VAL A 205 2.57 14.16 -4.10
C VAL A 205 3.69 13.20 -4.46
N LEU A 206 3.70 12.03 -3.85
CA LEU A 206 4.75 11.02 -4.04
C LEU A 206 4.27 9.77 -4.77
N ILE A 207 2.96 9.57 -4.87
CA ILE A 207 2.33 8.36 -5.40
C ILE A 207 1.41 8.73 -6.56
N ALA A 208 1.42 7.93 -7.61
CA ALA A 208 0.41 7.93 -8.66
C ALA A 208 -0.48 6.69 -8.53
N ASN A 209 -1.78 6.94 -8.35
CA ASN A 209 -2.79 5.89 -8.27
C ASN A 209 -3.46 5.71 -9.63
N ARG A 210 -3.54 4.47 -10.12
CA ARG A 210 -4.36 4.13 -11.28
C ARG A 210 -5.82 4.06 -10.90
N VAL A 211 -6.65 4.80 -11.66
CA VAL A 211 -8.10 4.75 -11.56
C VAL A 211 -8.66 4.06 -12.79
N ARG A 212 -9.40 2.99 -12.59
CA ARG A 212 -10.07 2.24 -13.66
C ARG A 212 -11.56 2.27 -13.45
N ASP A 213 -12.31 2.40 -14.54
CA ASP A 213 -13.78 2.42 -14.50
C ASP A 213 -14.38 1.01 -14.39
N SER A 214 -13.60 -0.04 -14.68
CA SER A 214 -13.95 -1.46 -14.56
C SER A 214 -12.78 -2.27 -14.01
N ASP A 215 -13.03 -3.52 -13.64
CA ASP A 215 -12.02 -4.48 -13.21
C ASP A 215 -11.28 -4.04 -11.94
N THR A 216 -12.00 -3.44 -10.99
CA THR A 216 -11.50 -3.06 -9.68
C THR A 216 -12.23 -3.83 -8.59
N LEU A 217 -11.60 -3.99 -7.43
CA LEU A 217 -12.26 -4.52 -6.23
C LEU A 217 -13.55 -3.76 -5.90
N MET A 218 -13.59 -2.45 -6.15
CA MET A 218 -14.75 -1.60 -5.90
C MET A 218 -15.93 -1.93 -6.82
N SER A 219 -15.68 -2.41 -8.05
CA SER A 219 -16.76 -2.78 -8.98
C SER A 219 -17.42 -4.13 -8.66
N GLU A 220 -16.77 -4.94 -7.81
CA GLU A 220 -17.22 -6.28 -7.42
C GLU A 220 -18.03 -6.29 -6.11
N VAL A 221 -18.08 -5.18 -5.37
CA VAL A 221 -18.73 -5.09 -4.06
C VAL A 221 -20.00 -4.24 -4.15
N SER A 222 -21.11 -4.78 -3.66
CA SER A 222 -22.40 -4.06 -3.63
C SER A 222 -22.43 -2.95 -2.57
N GLU A 223 -23.37 -1.99 -2.73
CA GLU A 223 -23.62 -0.97 -1.70
C GLU A 223 -24.02 -1.59 -0.36
N GLU A 224 -24.77 -2.69 -0.37
CA GLU A 224 -25.20 -3.38 0.84
C GLU A 224 -24.02 -3.98 1.59
N GLU A 225 -23.12 -4.68 0.87
CA GLU A 225 -21.87 -5.22 1.44
C GLU A 225 -20.99 -4.13 2.02
N THR A 226 -20.87 -2.99 1.33
CA THR A 226 -20.12 -1.83 1.81
C THR A 226 -20.70 -1.29 3.13
N LEU A 227 -22.03 -1.17 3.23
CA LEU A 227 -22.69 -0.71 4.45
C LEU A 227 -22.54 -1.70 5.60
N GLU A 228 -22.54 -3.00 5.33
CA GLU A 228 -22.27 -4.03 6.33
C GLU A 228 -20.84 -3.97 6.86
N GLU A 229 -19.86 -3.77 5.98
CA GLU A 229 -18.48 -3.56 6.42
C GLU A 229 -18.32 -2.33 7.31
N PHE A 230 -18.98 -1.20 6.98
CA PHE A 230 -18.97 -0.03 7.86
C PHE A 230 -19.59 -0.33 9.23
N LYS A 231 -20.69 -1.06 9.28
CA LYS A 231 -21.29 -1.50 10.55
C LYS A 231 -20.34 -2.37 11.36
N TYR A 232 -19.65 -3.30 10.69
CA TYR A 232 -18.62 -4.13 11.31
C TYR A 232 -17.48 -3.27 11.89
N CYS A 233 -16.93 -2.33 11.12
CA CYS A 233 -15.89 -1.41 11.57
C CYS A 233 -16.35 -0.55 12.76
N HIS A 234 -17.60 -0.05 12.75
CA HIS A 234 -18.16 0.66 13.88
C HIS A 234 -18.20 -0.19 15.14
N GLN A 235 -18.66 -1.44 15.05
CA GLN A 235 -18.69 -2.38 16.20
C GLN A 235 -17.27 -2.69 16.68
N LYS A 236 -16.36 -2.99 15.77
CA LYS A 236 -14.94 -3.28 16.06
C LYS A 236 -14.28 -2.15 16.86
N HIS A 237 -14.55 -0.92 16.50
CA HIS A 237 -13.94 0.26 17.11
C HIS A 237 -14.77 0.91 18.23
N GLY A 238 -15.89 0.28 18.63
CA GLY A 238 -16.76 0.79 19.69
C GLY A 238 -17.42 2.13 19.37
N ILE A 239 -17.64 2.42 18.08
CA ILE A 239 -18.30 3.65 17.61
C ILE A 239 -19.80 3.41 17.65
N VAL A 240 -20.45 4.01 18.64
CA VAL A 240 -21.92 3.94 18.80
C VAL A 240 -22.52 5.15 18.12
N LYS A 241 -23.48 4.92 17.19
CA LYS A 241 -24.31 5.99 16.64
C LYS A 241 -25.47 6.31 17.57
#